data_fd597ea92f69c0a0603bd6042da06b2c
#
_entry.id   fd597ea92f69c0a0603bd6042da06b2c
#
_cell.length_a   1.000
_cell.length_b   1.000
_cell.length_c   1.000
_cell.angle_alpha   90.00
_cell.angle_beta   90.00
_cell.angle_gamma   90.00
#
_symmetry.space_group_name_H-M   'P 1'
#
loop_
_entity.id
_entity.type
_entity.pdbx_description
1 polymer ?
#
loop_
_entity_poly.entity_id
_entity_poly.type
_entity_poly.pdbx_seq_one_letter_code
_entity_poly.pdbx_strand_id
1 'polypeptide(L)'
;MIAIERMTQKIFPGKWAELEAIDKKYNVVEKRLGFPPTKKRYQCMLGSHDSNTLIIERQWDSLAVMEATYEKAFADPELQALQKESASTIESNQVEVYAPLP
;
A
#
# COMPACT_ATOMS: atom_id res chain seq x y z
N MET A 1 13.34 -6.65 14.87
CA MET A 1 12.24 -5.78 15.36
C MET A 1 11.23 -5.60 14.23
N ILE A 2 9.98 -5.88 14.51
CA ILE A 2 8.89 -5.72 13.55
C ILE A 2 8.72 -4.25 13.17
N ALA A 3 8.45 -4.00 11.90
CA ALA A 3 8.07 -2.69 11.39
C ALA A 3 6.64 -2.75 10.87
N ILE A 4 5.81 -1.81 11.30
CA ILE A 4 4.42 -1.69 10.83
C ILE A 4 4.36 -0.52 9.87
N GLU A 5 4.09 -0.83 8.61
CA GLU A 5 3.91 0.16 7.56
C GLU A 5 2.45 0.52 7.45
N ARG A 6 2.15 1.81 7.42
CA ARG A 6 0.81 2.32 7.15
C ARG A 6 0.86 3.31 6.01
N MET A 7 0.11 3.01 4.95
CA MET A 7 -0.11 3.93 3.85
C MET A 7 -1.49 4.55 4.00
N THR A 8 -1.58 5.86 3.86
CA THR A 8 -2.83 6.59 3.82
C THR A 8 -2.98 7.17 2.43
N GLN A 9 -3.97 6.69 1.70
CA GLN A 9 -4.22 7.11 0.33
C GLN A 9 -5.55 7.80 0.22
N LYS A 10 -5.57 8.96 -0.42
CA LYS A 10 -6.81 9.62 -0.78
C LYS A 10 -7.19 9.20 -2.18
N ILE A 11 -8.39 8.65 -2.32
CA ILE A 11 -8.87 8.11 -3.59
C ILE A 11 -9.76 9.16 -4.25
N PHE A 12 -9.58 9.38 -5.55
CA PHE A 12 -10.48 10.27 -6.28
C PHE A 12 -11.91 9.73 -6.22
N PRO A 13 -12.91 10.61 -6.03
CA PRO A 13 -14.30 10.19 -6.01
C PRO A 13 -14.69 9.38 -7.26
N GLY A 14 -15.41 8.28 -7.05
CA GLY A 14 -15.86 7.41 -8.13
C GLY A 14 -14.81 6.45 -8.69
N LYS A 15 -13.61 6.39 -8.10
CA LYS A 15 -12.52 5.55 -8.60
C LYS A 15 -12.28 4.27 -7.80
N TRP A 16 -13.10 4.00 -6.80
CA TRP A 16 -12.90 2.82 -5.94
C TRP A 16 -12.96 1.49 -6.69
N ALA A 17 -13.91 1.32 -7.59
CA ALA A 17 -14.03 0.07 -8.34
C ALA A 17 -12.80 -0.18 -9.22
N GLU A 18 -12.30 0.86 -9.87
CA GLU A 18 -11.09 0.80 -10.69
C GLU A 18 -9.87 0.47 -9.83
N LEU A 19 -9.75 1.13 -8.66
CA LEU A 19 -8.67 0.86 -7.71
C LEU A 19 -8.71 -0.58 -7.21
N GLU A 20 -9.89 -1.11 -6.89
CA GLU A 20 -10.03 -2.50 -6.44
C GLU A 20 -9.57 -3.49 -7.50
N ALA A 21 -9.86 -3.22 -8.77
CA ALA A 21 -9.39 -4.07 -9.87
C ALA A 21 -7.86 -4.02 -9.99
N ILE A 22 -7.27 -2.84 -9.83
CA ILE A 22 -5.81 -2.66 -9.86
C ILE A 22 -5.15 -3.33 -8.66
N ASP A 23 -5.76 -3.25 -7.48
CA ASP A 23 -5.21 -3.85 -6.26
C ASP A 23 -5.03 -5.37 -6.40
N LYS A 24 -5.93 -6.04 -7.09
CA LYS A 24 -5.78 -7.48 -7.37
C LYS A 24 -4.50 -7.75 -8.18
N LYS A 25 -4.15 -6.88 -9.10
CA LYS A 25 -2.91 -6.99 -9.87
C LYS A 25 -1.70 -6.74 -8.99
N TYR A 26 -1.79 -5.74 -8.10
CA TYR A 26 -0.74 -5.47 -7.11
C TYR A 26 -0.47 -6.69 -6.23
N ASN A 27 -1.51 -7.37 -5.77
CA ASN A 27 -1.34 -8.53 -4.91
C ASN A 27 -0.52 -9.65 -5.57
N VAL A 28 -0.70 -9.88 -6.85
CA VAL A 28 0.08 -10.86 -7.62
C VAL A 28 1.56 -10.46 -7.69
N VAL A 29 1.82 -9.20 -8.03
CA VAL A 29 3.19 -8.69 -8.17
C VAL A 29 3.90 -8.63 -6.81
N GLU A 30 3.19 -8.16 -5.78
CA GLU A 30 3.72 -8.08 -4.42
C GLU A 30 4.12 -9.45 -3.87
N LYS A 31 3.30 -10.46 -4.12
CA LYS A 31 3.62 -11.83 -3.71
C LYS A 31 4.90 -12.33 -4.40
N ARG A 32 5.04 -12.07 -5.69
CA ARG A 32 6.24 -12.43 -6.46
C ARG A 32 7.49 -11.74 -5.92
N LEU A 33 7.35 -10.48 -5.49
CA LEU A 33 8.46 -9.66 -4.99
C LEU A 33 8.81 -9.93 -3.53
N GLY A 34 8.05 -10.77 -2.84
CA GLY A 34 8.32 -11.12 -1.46
C GLY A 34 7.72 -10.18 -0.42
N PHE A 35 6.67 -9.44 -0.78
CA PHE A 35 5.94 -8.63 0.20
C PHE A 35 5.29 -9.55 1.25
N PRO A 36 5.14 -9.08 2.50
CA PRO A 36 4.54 -9.92 3.54
C PRO A 36 3.06 -10.18 3.26
N PRO A 37 2.55 -11.36 3.62
CA PRO A 37 1.13 -11.71 3.43
C PRO A 37 0.20 -11.05 4.46
N THR A 38 0.71 -10.10 5.22
CA THR A 38 -0.01 -9.45 6.32
C THR A 38 -0.77 -8.19 5.88
N LYS A 39 -0.83 -7.91 4.58
CA LYS A 39 -1.52 -6.73 4.04
C LYS A 39 -2.98 -6.69 4.47
N LYS A 40 -3.37 -5.58 5.08
CA LYS A 40 -4.74 -5.28 5.45
C LYS A 40 -5.14 -3.94 4.85
N ARG A 41 -6.40 -3.84 4.45
CA ARG A 41 -6.93 -2.64 3.80
C ARG A 41 -8.19 -2.20 4.52
N TYR A 42 -8.32 -0.88 4.74
CA TYR A 42 -9.45 -0.30 5.44
C TYR A 42 -9.92 0.94 4.71
N GLN A 43 -11.24 1.12 4.62
CA GLN A 43 -11.83 2.40 4.20
C GLN A 43 -12.26 3.15 5.45
N CYS A 44 -11.94 4.43 5.51
CA CYS A 44 -12.35 5.26 6.65
C CYS A 44 -13.88 5.43 6.67
N MET A 45 -14.49 5.14 7.80
CA MET A 45 -15.93 5.31 8.00
C MET A 45 -16.23 6.49 8.92
N LEU A 46 -15.36 6.74 9.89
CA LEU A 46 -15.54 7.77 10.90
C LEU A 46 -14.17 8.21 11.42
N GLY A 47 -13.96 9.50 11.58
CA GLY A 47 -12.72 10.06 12.09
C GLY A 47 -12.27 11.29 11.34
N SER A 48 -10.97 11.61 11.40
CA SER A 48 -10.41 12.82 10.79
C SER A 48 -10.24 12.74 9.28
N HIS A 49 -10.29 11.53 8.71
CA HIS A 49 -10.23 11.35 7.26
C HIS A 49 -11.64 11.18 6.69
N ASP A 50 -11.84 11.58 5.44
CA ASP A 50 -13.11 11.36 4.75
C ASP A 50 -13.26 9.91 4.25
N SER A 51 -14.44 9.57 3.72
CA SER A 51 -14.76 8.23 3.25
C SER A 51 -14.02 7.82 1.98
N ASN A 52 -13.32 8.74 1.32
CA ASN A 52 -12.46 8.45 0.18
C ASN A 52 -11.00 8.18 0.61
N THR A 53 -10.82 7.78 1.85
CA THR A 53 -9.51 7.45 2.40
C THR A 53 -9.35 5.94 2.54
N LEU A 54 -8.29 5.41 1.94
CA LEU A 54 -7.88 4.02 2.05
C LEU A 54 -6.66 3.94 2.95
N ILE A 55 -6.71 3.06 3.94
CA ILE A 55 -5.57 2.73 4.80
C ILE A 55 -5.08 1.36 4.40
N ILE A 56 -3.78 1.23 4.12
CA ILE A 56 -3.14 -0.06 3.85
C ILE A 56 -2.09 -0.28 4.92
N GLU A 57 -2.15 -1.41 5.60
CA GLU A 57 -1.16 -1.79 6.60
C GLU A 57 -0.47 -3.08 6.22
N ARG A 58 0.84 -3.12 6.46
CA ARG A 58 1.65 -4.33 6.35
C ARG A 58 2.54 -4.45 7.58
N GLN A 59 2.73 -5.66 8.03
CA GLN A 59 3.68 -5.97 9.07
C GLN A 59 4.89 -6.63 8.44
N TRP A 60 6.05 -5.99 8.58
CA TRP A 60 7.33 -6.48 8.07
C TRP A 60 8.15 -7.08 9.20
N ASP A 61 8.98 -8.07 8.88
CA ASP A 61 9.86 -8.69 9.88
C ASP A 61 10.85 -7.69 10.46
N SER A 62 11.29 -6.73 9.66
CA SER A 62 12.17 -5.64 10.09
C SER A 62 12.12 -4.48 9.11
N LEU A 63 12.60 -3.32 9.53
CA LEU A 63 12.75 -2.16 8.65
C LEU A 63 13.74 -2.46 7.51
N ALA A 64 14.82 -3.18 7.79
CA ALA A 64 15.81 -3.53 6.78
C ALA A 64 15.22 -4.41 5.68
N VAL A 65 14.39 -5.39 6.04
CA VAL A 65 13.70 -6.25 5.08
C VAL A 65 12.72 -5.43 4.24
N MET A 66 11.98 -4.51 4.86
CA MET A 66 11.07 -3.63 4.15
C MET A 66 11.81 -2.78 3.10
N GLU A 67 12.90 -2.13 3.51
CA GLU A 67 13.68 -1.27 2.62
C GLU A 67 14.27 -2.05 1.45
N ALA A 68 14.84 -3.24 1.71
CA ALA A 68 15.40 -4.09 0.66
C ALA A 68 14.34 -4.57 -0.33
N THR A 69 13.15 -4.91 0.17
CA THR A 69 12.04 -5.34 -0.68
C THR A 69 11.53 -4.18 -1.56
N TYR A 70 11.38 -2.99 -1.01
CA TYR A 70 10.96 -1.82 -1.77
C TYR A 70 11.99 -1.39 -2.81
N GLU A 71 13.27 -1.47 -2.50
CA GLU A 71 14.32 -1.19 -3.47
C GLU A 71 14.19 -2.08 -4.71
N LYS A 72 13.96 -3.36 -4.48
CA LYS A 72 13.73 -4.34 -5.54
C LYS A 72 12.42 -4.05 -6.29
N ALA A 73 11.37 -3.70 -5.56
CA ALA A 73 10.05 -3.42 -6.12
C ALA A 73 10.07 -2.20 -7.03
N PHE A 74 10.71 -1.12 -6.62
CA PHE A 74 10.78 0.11 -7.42
C PHE A 74 11.58 -0.07 -8.72
N ALA A 75 12.44 -1.07 -8.78
CA ALA A 75 13.17 -1.43 -10.00
C ALA A 75 12.40 -2.41 -10.89
N ASP A 76 11.27 -2.94 -10.44
CA ASP A 76 10.50 -3.94 -11.16
C ASP A 76 9.59 -3.28 -12.22
N PRO A 77 9.72 -3.64 -13.51
CA PRO A 77 8.94 -3.01 -14.58
C PRO A 77 7.43 -3.22 -14.45
N GLU A 78 7.01 -4.39 -13.94
CA GLU A 78 5.59 -4.70 -13.78
C GLU A 78 4.96 -3.84 -12.68
N LEU A 79 5.67 -3.65 -11.58
CA LEU A 79 5.21 -2.75 -10.51
C LEU A 79 5.14 -1.30 -11.00
N GLN A 80 6.16 -0.85 -11.75
CA GLN A 80 6.18 0.49 -12.33
C GLN A 80 4.97 0.74 -13.24
N ALA A 81 4.58 -0.26 -14.03
CA ALA A 81 3.41 -0.17 -14.89
C ALA A 81 2.12 -0.05 -14.08
N LEU A 82 2.00 -0.79 -12.97
CA LEU A 82 0.85 -0.68 -12.07
C LEU A 82 0.78 0.67 -11.37
N GLN A 83 1.92 1.24 -10.99
CA GLN A 83 1.98 2.58 -10.40
C GLN A 83 1.46 3.64 -11.37
N LYS A 84 1.80 3.52 -12.65
CA LYS A 84 1.25 4.41 -13.68
C LYS A 84 -0.25 4.22 -13.86
N GLU A 85 -0.71 2.98 -13.89
CA GLU A 85 -2.13 2.65 -14.04
C GLU A 85 -2.94 3.19 -12.86
N SER A 86 -2.44 3.11 -11.65
CA SER A 86 -3.14 3.58 -10.44
C SER A 86 -3.10 5.09 -10.23
N ALA A 87 -2.25 5.82 -10.93
CA ALA A 87 -2.07 7.26 -10.72
C ALA A 87 -3.36 8.07 -10.92
N SER A 88 -4.26 7.62 -11.79
CA SER A 88 -5.54 8.29 -12.02
C SER A 88 -6.58 8.00 -10.95
N THR A 89 -6.32 7.07 -10.05
CA THR A 89 -7.26 6.68 -8.98
C THR A 89 -6.88 7.26 -7.62
N ILE A 90 -5.62 7.62 -7.43
CA ILE A 90 -5.07 8.04 -6.15
C ILE A 90 -4.66 9.52 -6.22
N GLU A 91 -5.28 10.34 -5.36
CA GLU A 91 -4.99 11.77 -5.28
C GLU A 91 -3.70 12.04 -4.49
N SER A 92 -3.51 11.34 -3.38
CA SER A 92 -2.35 11.50 -2.52
C SER A 92 -2.00 10.20 -1.81
N ASN A 93 -0.75 10.09 -1.39
CA ASN A 93 -0.24 8.94 -0.68
C ASN A 93 0.74 9.40 0.40
N GLN A 94 0.53 8.95 1.63
CA GLN A 94 1.43 9.18 2.74
C GLN A 94 1.80 7.85 3.36
N VAL A 95 3.05 7.71 3.76
CA VAL A 95 3.54 6.47 4.36
C VAL A 95 4.19 6.78 5.70
N GLU A 96 3.80 6.06 6.73
CA GLU A 96 4.44 6.05 8.02
C GLU A 96 4.88 4.64 8.37
N VAL A 97 5.95 4.53 9.12
CA VAL A 97 6.43 3.25 9.64
C VAL A 97 6.56 3.37 11.14
N TYR A 98 5.95 2.41 11.83
CA TYR A 98 5.87 2.39 13.28
C TYR A 98 6.60 1.18 13.85
N ALA A 99 7.23 1.37 15.00
CA ALA A 99 7.73 0.27 15.82
C ALA A 99 6.69 -0.03 16.90
N PRO A 100 6.24 -1.29 17.06
CA PRO A 100 5.34 -1.62 18.15
C PRO A 100 6.03 -1.40 19.50
N LEU A 101 5.27 -0.86 20.45
CA LEU A 101 5.76 -0.66 21.83
C LEU A 101 5.30 -1.83 22.70
N PRO A 102 6.13 -2.20 23.72
CA PRO A 102 5.74 -3.23 24.69
C PRO A 102 4.55 -2.84 25.54
#